data_50bbde1d3f3f1cad6db3d959962c1a95
#
_entry.id   50bbde1d3f3f1cad6db3d959962c1a95
#
_cell.length_a   1.000
_cell.length_b   1.000
_cell.length_c   1.000
_cell.angle_alpha   90.00
_cell.angle_beta   90.00
_cell.angle_gamma   90.00
#
_symmetry.space_group_name_H-M   'P 1'
#
loop_
_entity.id
_entity.type
_entity.pdbx_description
1 polymer ?
#
loop_
_entity_poly.entity_id
_entity_poly.type
_entity_poly.pdbx_seq_one_letter_code
_entity_poly.pdbx_strand_id
1 'polypeptide(L)'
;ELCITGYTCGDLFFQRSLQVSAENAVKEIAERTENLKALVFIGLPVARTEGIYNCAAVLFEGKLLALYAKSYLPNYGEFYERRQFTPFQQNMETQFISFAGFDDVPFGTDILIQDEKNPYVTVACELCEDLWVPVPPSSRHVLAIGLVQKPNR
;
A
#
# COMPACT_ATOMS: atom_id res chain seq x y z
N GLU A 1 -0.20 0.09 -9.80
CA GLU A 1 -0.92 1.18 -9.12
C GLU A 1 -2.42 0.96 -9.26
N LEU A 2 -3.28 1.95 -9.27
CA LEU A 2 -4.75 1.90 -9.18
C LEU A 2 -5.45 0.91 -10.13
N CYS A 3 -5.12 -0.39 -10.05
CA CYS A 3 -5.65 -1.39 -10.97
C CYS A 3 -7.15 -1.71 -10.72
N ILE A 4 -7.67 -1.43 -9.52
CA ILE A 4 -9.10 -1.64 -9.20
C ILE A 4 -9.99 -0.59 -9.86
N THR A 5 -9.56 0.66 -9.88
CA THR A 5 -10.36 1.77 -10.41
C THR A 5 -9.84 2.32 -11.74
N GLY A 6 -8.57 2.14 -12.02
CA GLY A 6 -7.85 2.93 -13.02
C GLY A 6 -7.64 4.37 -12.55
N TYR A 7 -6.97 5.16 -13.37
CA TYR A 7 -6.66 6.58 -13.10
C TYR A 7 -7.69 7.55 -13.69
N THR A 8 -8.51 7.11 -14.62
CA THR A 8 -9.42 7.96 -15.40
C THR A 8 -10.71 8.32 -14.66
N CYS A 9 -10.87 7.92 -13.41
CA CYS A 9 -12.05 8.22 -12.59
C CYS A 9 -12.18 9.71 -12.25
N GLY A 10 -11.09 10.49 -12.30
CA GLY A 10 -11.13 11.93 -12.01
C GLY A 10 -11.78 12.24 -10.65
N ASP A 11 -12.75 13.13 -10.63
CA ASP A 11 -13.42 13.55 -9.37
C ASP A 11 -14.34 12.45 -8.77
N LEU A 12 -14.56 11.34 -9.47
CA LEU A 12 -15.29 10.19 -8.90
C LEU A 12 -14.55 9.57 -7.71
N PHE A 13 -13.22 9.76 -7.58
CA PHE A 13 -12.48 9.35 -6.41
C PHE A 13 -13.02 9.91 -5.09
N PHE A 14 -13.67 11.09 -5.13
CA PHE A 14 -14.31 11.69 -3.95
C PHE A 14 -15.67 11.07 -3.61
N GLN A 15 -16.22 10.25 -4.50
CA GLN A 15 -17.53 9.64 -4.26
C GLN A 15 -17.41 8.39 -3.39
N ARG A 16 -18.22 8.36 -2.32
CA ARG A 16 -18.26 7.23 -1.39
C ARG A 16 -18.57 5.89 -2.07
N SER A 17 -19.41 5.90 -3.10
CA SER A 17 -19.75 4.69 -3.86
C SER A 17 -18.52 4.03 -4.50
N LEU A 18 -17.63 4.83 -5.13
CA LEU A 18 -16.40 4.30 -5.72
C LEU A 18 -15.46 3.75 -4.65
N GLN A 19 -15.30 4.47 -3.54
CA GLN A 19 -14.45 4.07 -2.42
C GLN A 19 -14.91 2.73 -1.81
N VAL A 20 -16.20 2.59 -1.55
CA VAL A 20 -16.80 1.35 -1.02
C VAL A 20 -16.67 0.21 -2.03
N SER A 21 -16.86 0.48 -3.32
CA SER A 21 -16.70 -0.55 -4.36
C SER A 21 -15.25 -1.04 -4.46
N ALA A 22 -14.28 -0.14 -4.34
CA ALA A 22 -12.86 -0.49 -4.31
C ALA A 22 -12.50 -1.34 -3.08
N GLU A 23 -13.04 -0.98 -1.91
CA GLU A 23 -12.89 -1.74 -0.67
C GLU A 23 -13.49 -3.15 -0.78
N ASN A 24 -14.71 -3.27 -1.32
CA ASN A 24 -15.36 -4.56 -1.55
C ASN A 24 -14.58 -5.44 -2.55
N ALA A 25 -13.97 -4.84 -3.57
CA ALA A 25 -13.12 -5.57 -4.51
C ALA A 25 -11.91 -6.21 -3.82
N VAL A 26 -11.29 -5.54 -2.84
CA VAL A 26 -10.19 -6.12 -2.05
C VAL A 26 -10.69 -7.36 -1.30
N LYS A 27 -11.84 -7.27 -0.66
CA LYS A 27 -12.45 -8.40 0.06
C LYS A 27 -12.71 -9.58 -0.87
N GLU A 28 -13.33 -9.32 -2.02
CA GLU A 28 -13.61 -10.36 -3.03
C GLU A 28 -12.31 -11.02 -3.55
N ILE A 29 -11.27 -10.23 -3.82
CA ILE A 29 -9.98 -10.76 -4.28
C ILE A 29 -9.33 -11.59 -3.16
N ALA A 30 -9.38 -11.14 -1.90
CA ALA A 30 -8.89 -11.90 -0.77
C ALA A 30 -9.57 -13.29 -0.69
N GLU A 31 -10.90 -13.34 -0.74
CA GLU A 31 -11.68 -14.58 -0.74
C GLU A 31 -11.29 -15.50 -1.90
N ARG A 32 -11.14 -14.95 -3.11
CA ARG A 32 -10.77 -15.74 -4.31
C ARG A 32 -9.32 -16.22 -4.30
N THR A 33 -8.45 -15.61 -3.53
CA THR A 33 -7.01 -15.94 -3.43
C THR A 33 -6.65 -16.68 -2.14
N GLU A 34 -7.62 -17.12 -1.35
CA GLU A 34 -7.38 -17.79 -0.06
C GLU A 34 -6.52 -19.05 -0.15
N ASN A 35 -6.60 -19.77 -1.28
CA ASN A 35 -5.81 -20.98 -1.52
C ASN A 35 -4.52 -20.72 -2.32
N LEU A 36 -4.22 -19.46 -2.64
CA LEU A 36 -3.05 -19.08 -3.43
C LEU A 36 -1.86 -18.77 -2.51
N LYS A 37 -0.80 -19.59 -2.61
CA LYS A 37 0.47 -19.37 -1.89
C LYS A 37 1.37 -18.37 -2.61
N ALA A 38 0.85 -17.14 -2.79
CA ALA A 38 1.60 -16.05 -3.40
C ALA A 38 1.16 -14.72 -2.77
N LEU A 39 2.09 -13.77 -2.67
CA LEU A 39 1.73 -12.39 -2.36
C LEU A 39 1.05 -11.75 -3.57
N VAL A 40 -0.13 -11.19 -3.35
CA VAL A 40 -0.90 -10.50 -4.38
C VAL A 40 -0.94 -9.02 -4.04
N PHE A 41 -0.42 -8.18 -4.95
CA PHE A 41 -0.40 -6.73 -4.81
C PHE A 41 -1.46 -6.11 -5.69
N ILE A 42 -2.37 -5.34 -5.12
CA ILE A 42 -3.46 -4.67 -5.85
C ILE A 42 -3.53 -3.20 -5.50
N GLY A 43 -3.58 -2.35 -6.52
CA GLY A 43 -3.65 -0.89 -6.36
C GLY A 43 -5.08 -0.38 -6.26
N LEU A 44 -5.34 0.50 -5.28
CA LEU A 44 -6.66 1.07 -5.04
C LEU A 44 -6.60 2.41 -4.29
N PRO A 45 -7.66 3.25 -4.38
CA PRO A 45 -7.82 4.39 -3.49
C PRO A 45 -8.28 3.94 -2.10
N VAL A 46 -7.66 4.47 -1.05
CA VAL A 46 -8.06 4.27 0.35
C VAL A 46 -8.46 5.61 0.95
N ALA A 47 -9.74 5.76 1.29
CA ALA A 47 -10.26 6.97 1.92
C ALA A 47 -10.10 6.94 3.43
N ARG A 48 -9.54 8.01 4.00
CA ARG A 48 -9.38 8.26 5.43
C ARG A 48 -9.92 9.64 5.79
N THR A 49 -9.93 9.95 7.07
CA THR A 49 -10.36 11.29 7.55
C THR A 49 -9.49 12.41 6.98
N GLU A 50 -8.19 12.13 6.82
CA GLU A 50 -7.19 13.10 6.37
C GLU A 50 -7.17 13.28 4.85
N GLY A 51 -7.78 12.36 4.09
CA GLY A 51 -7.82 12.41 2.63
C GLY A 51 -7.92 11.04 1.98
N ILE A 52 -7.71 11.01 0.66
CA ILE A 52 -7.69 9.78 -0.13
C ILE A 52 -6.23 9.46 -0.46
N TYR A 53 -5.82 8.25 -0.21
CA TYR A 53 -4.47 7.77 -0.48
C TYR A 53 -4.45 6.80 -1.66
N ASN A 54 -3.45 6.94 -2.54
CA ASN A 54 -3.14 5.94 -3.55
C ASN A 54 -2.34 4.82 -2.88
N CYS A 55 -2.91 3.62 -2.84
CA CYS A 55 -2.36 2.52 -2.05
C CYS A 55 -2.17 1.24 -2.87
N ALA A 56 -1.26 0.40 -2.37
CA ALA A 56 -1.18 -1.00 -2.73
C ALA A 56 -1.59 -1.85 -1.53
N ALA A 57 -2.65 -2.64 -1.68
CA ALA A 57 -3.02 -3.68 -0.73
C ALA A 57 -2.21 -4.95 -1.03
N VAL A 58 -1.72 -5.61 0.00
CA VAL A 58 -0.98 -6.86 -0.11
C VAL A 58 -1.79 -7.97 0.53
N LEU A 59 -2.14 -8.97 -0.28
CA LEU A 59 -2.90 -10.13 0.15
C LEU A 59 -2.02 -11.39 0.13
N PHE A 60 -2.30 -12.29 1.08
CA PHE A 60 -1.70 -13.62 1.14
C PHE A 60 -2.68 -14.59 1.81
N GLU A 61 -2.96 -15.71 1.15
CA GLU A 61 -3.86 -16.77 1.66
C GLU A 61 -5.16 -16.20 2.26
N GLY A 62 -5.83 -15.31 1.52
CA GLY A 62 -7.11 -14.72 1.93
C GLY A 62 -7.03 -13.61 2.98
N LYS A 63 -5.85 -13.22 3.41
CA LYS A 63 -5.64 -12.18 4.43
C LYS A 63 -5.07 -10.90 3.81
N LEU A 64 -5.51 -9.76 4.30
CA LEU A 64 -4.92 -8.46 3.99
C LEU A 64 -3.77 -8.20 4.97
N LEU A 65 -2.54 -8.28 4.48
CA LEU A 65 -1.32 -8.15 5.29
C LEU A 65 -0.93 -6.68 5.53
N ALA A 66 -1.13 -5.82 4.54
CA ALA A 66 -0.71 -4.42 4.60
C ALA A 66 -1.40 -3.56 3.53
N LEU A 67 -1.43 -2.26 3.80
CA LEU A 67 -1.77 -1.20 2.85
C LEU A 67 -0.59 -0.24 2.76
N TYR A 68 0.16 -0.32 1.67
CA TYR A 68 1.24 0.62 1.36
C TYR A 68 0.67 1.90 0.76
N ALA A 69 0.91 3.02 1.38
CA ALA A 69 0.44 4.32 0.92
C ALA A 69 1.55 5.08 0.18
N LYS A 70 1.23 5.63 -1.00
CA LYS A 70 2.17 6.38 -1.84
C LYS A 70 2.59 7.68 -1.16
N SER A 71 3.90 7.94 -1.12
CA SER A 71 4.49 9.13 -0.50
C SER A 71 4.69 10.26 -1.49
N TYR A 72 5.06 9.95 -2.72
CA TYR A 72 5.35 10.94 -3.75
C TYR A 72 4.30 10.85 -4.87
N LEU A 73 3.59 11.95 -5.07
CA LEU A 73 2.52 12.04 -6.06
C LEU A 73 3.01 12.87 -7.25
N PRO A 74 3.13 12.29 -8.47
CA PRO A 74 3.46 13.07 -9.65
C PRO A 74 2.36 14.09 -9.93
N ASN A 75 2.77 15.32 -10.26
CA ASN A 75 1.87 16.42 -10.56
C ASN A 75 2.48 17.33 -11.63
N TYR A 76 2.95 16.72 -12.71
CA TYR A 76 3.59 17.35 -13.87
C TYR A 76 3.21 16.62 -15.16
N GLY A 77 3.27 17.32 -16.29
CA GLY A 77 2.84 16.76 -17.57
C GLY A 77 1.36 16.34 -17.53
N GLU A 78 1.10 15.10 -17.85
CA GLU A 78 -0.22 14.46 -17.83
C GLU A 78 -0.67 13.99 -16.42
N PHE A 79 0.18 14.08 -15.40
CA PHE A 79 -0.12 13.59 -14.06
C PHE A 79 -0.77 14.65 -13.18
N TYR A 80 -1.89 14.30 -12.53
CA TYR A 80 -2.68 15.16 -11.67
C TYR A 80 -3.02 14.50 -10.33
N GLU A 81 -2.16 13.63 -9.81
CA GLU A 81 -2.48 12.84 -8.61
C GLU A 81 -2.77 13.70 -7.38
N ARG A 82 -2.09 14.83 -7.22
CA ARG A 82 -2.32 15.75 -6.08
C ARG A 82 -3.71 16.40 -6.06
N ARG A 83 -4.46 16.31 -7.15
CA ARG A 83 -5.85 16.78 -7.17
C ARG A 83 -6.76 15.85 -6.34
N GLN A 84 -6.53 14.55 -6.41
CA GLN A 84 -7.39 13.55 -5.79
C GLN A 84 -6.76 12.89 -4.56
N PHE A 85 -5.43 12.78 -4.53
CA PHE A 85 -4.74 12.02 -3.52
C PHE A 85 -3.89 12.86 -2.59
N THR A 86 -3.82 12.42 -1.34
CA THR A 86 -2.97 12.95 -0.28
C THR A 86 -1.69 12.11 -0.21
N PRO A 87 -0.49 12.72 -0.22
CA PRO A 87 0.75 11.97 -0.02
C PRO A 87 0.84 11.47 1.42
N PHE A 88 1.26 10.23 1.61
CA PHE A 88 1.61 9.75 2.94
C PHE A 88 2.98 10.34 3.32
N GLN A 89 3.02 11.14 4.38
CA GLN A 89 4.26 11.82 4.77
C GLN A 89 5.26 10.84 5.37
N GLN A 90 6.53 10.97 4.99
CA GLN A 90 7.60 10.05 5.43
C GLN A 90 7.87 10.04 6.94
N ASN A 91 7.44 11.08 7.65
CA ASN A 91 7.56 11.16 9.11
C ASN A 91 6.34 10.63 9.85
N MET A 92 5.32 10.14 9.13
CA MET A 92 4.17 9.50 9.73
C MET A 92 4.51 8.06 10.09
N GLU A 93 4.18 7.68 11.31
CA GLU A 93 4.28 6.30 11.75
C GLU A 93 3.24 5.41 11.03
N THR A 94 3.56 4.12 10.90
CA THR A 94 2.62 3.12 10.43
C THR A 94 1.42 3.09 11.36
N GLN A 95 0.23 3.25 10.80
CA GLN A 95 -1.03 3.18 11.51
C GLN A 95 -1.61 1.76 11.41
N PHE A 96 -2.46 1.38 12.35
CA PHE A 96 -3.26 0.16 12.27
C PHE A 96 -4.71 0.55 12.09
N ILE A 97 -5.35 0.02 11.03
CA ILE A 97 -6.70 0.42 10.63
C ILE A 97 -7.58 -0.79 10.34
N SER A 98 -8.90 -0.62 10.47
CA SER A 98 -9.86 -1.58 9.91
C SER A 98 -10.13 -1.23 8.45
N PHE A 99 -10.03 -2.20 7.55
CA PHE A 99 -10.26 -2.03 6.11
C PHE A 99 -10.75 -3.32 5.45
N ALA A 100 -11.76 -3.23 4.60
CA ALA A 100 -12.33 -4.36 3.84
C ALA A 100 -12.77 -5.56 4.71
N GLY A 101 -13.15 -5.31 5.96
CA GLY A 101 -13.54 -6.34 6.93
C GLY A 101 -12.37 -7.02 7.64
N PHE A 102 -11.14 -6.51 7.45
CA PHE A 102 -9.96 -6.90 8.20
C PHE A 102 -9.64 -5.84 9.26
N ASP A 103 -9.27 -6.27 10.46
CA ASP A 103 -8.85 -5.40 11.56
C ASP A 103 -7.33 -5.39 11.70
N ASP A 104 -6.81 -4.36 12.37
CA ASP A 104 -5.38 -4.19 12.67
C ASP A 104 -4.47 -4.25 11.43
N VAL A 105 -4.97 -3.77 10.28
CA VAL A 105 -4.20 -3.73 9.03
C VAL A 105 -3.16 -2.63 9.09
N PRO A 106 -1.85 -2.93 8.95
CA PRO A 106 -0.82 -1.92 8.85
C PRO A 106 -1.04 -1.02 7.61
N PHE A 107 -1.08 0.28 7.83
CA PHE A 107 -1.25 1.31 6.81
C PHE A 107 -0.12 2.31 6.90
N GLY A 108 0.66 2.45 5.84
CA GLY A 108 1.82 3.35 5.82
C GLY A 108 2.77 3.06 4.68
N THR A 109 3.98 3.59 4.77
CA THR A 109 5.04 3.40 3.76
C THR A 109 6.12 2.43 4.26
N ASP A 110 6.49 2.51 5.55
CA ASP A 110 7.61 1.77 6.12
C ASP A 110 7.16 0.43 6.73
N ILE A 111 6.62 -0.44 5.87
CA ILE A 111 6.14 -1.77 6.25
C ILE A 111 7.05 -2.82 5.60
N LEU A 112 7.42 -3.84 6.37
CA LEU A 112 8.20 -4.98 5.91
C LEU A 112 7.40 -6.27 6.13
N ILE A 113 7.27 -7.07 5.10
CA ILE A 113 6.62 -8.39 5.14
C ILE A 113 7.73 -9.44 5.07
N GLN A 114 7.89 -10.23 6.13
CA GLN A 114 8.91 -11.26 6.22
C GLN A 114 8.27 -12.66 6.15
N ASP A 115 8.91 -13.57 5.43
CA ASP A 115 8.51 -14.97 5.40
C ASP A 115 8.87 -15.63 6.75
N GLU A 116 7.86 -16.20 7.43
CA GLU A 116 8.07 -16.88 8.72
C GLU A 116 9.00 -18.09 8.63
N LYS A 117 9.02 -18.78 7.48
CA LYS A 117 9.84 -19.98 7.25
C LYS A 117 11.22 -19.65 6.72
N ASN A 118 11.37 -18.48 6.11
CA ASN A 118 12.64 -18.03 5.55
C ASN A 118 12.90 -16.57 5.93
N PRO A 119 13.54 -16.30 7.07
CA PRO A 119 13.78 -14.94 7.56
C PRO A 119 14.69 -14.10 6.65
N TYR A 120 15.33 -14.71 5.66
CA TYR A 120 16.13 -14.00 4.65
C TYR A 120 15.28 -13.42 3.52
N VAL A 121 14.00 -13.79 3.44
CA VAL A 121 13.05 -13.24 2.46
C VAL A 121 12.21 -12.18 3.15
N THR A 122 12.45 -10.93 2.77
CA THR A 122 11.66 -9.78 3.19
C THR A 122 11.21 -9.00 1.96
N VAL A 123 9.95 -8.66 1.92
CA VAL A 123 9.31 -7.93 0.82
C VAL A 123 8.78 -6.61 1.33
N ALA A 124 8.94 -5.57 0.54
CA ALA A 124 8.31 -4.27 0.72
C ALA A 124 7.74 -3.78 -0.61
N CYS A 125 6.92 -2.74 -0.57
CA CYS A 125 6.33 -2.14 -1.74
C CYS A 125 6.57 -0.64 -1.77
N GLU A 126 6.84 -0.10 -2.95
CA GLU A 126 6.80 1.33 -3.25
C GLU A 126 6.08 1.54 -4.58
N LEU A 127 5.46 2.69 -4.76
CA LEU A 127 4.56 2.94 -5.86
C LEU A 127 5.11 4.02 -6.81
N CYS A 128 5.44 3.62 -8.05
CA CYS A 128 5.78 4.49 -9.18
C CYS A 128 6.72 5.64 -8.83
N GLU A 129 6.19 6.86 -8.60
CA GLU A 129 6.99 8.06 -8.31
C GLU A 129 7.86 7.91 -7.06
N ASP A 130 7.47 7.05 -6.12
CA ASP A 130 8.28 6.75 -4.94
C ASP A 130 9.68 6.25 -5.31
N LEU A 131 9.84 5.54 -6.43
CA LEU A 131 11.12 5.03 -6.91
C LEU A 131 12.05 6.12 -7.47
N TRP A 132 11.48 7.21 -8.01
CA TRP A 132 12.24 8.21 -8.79
C TRP A 132 12.76 9.37 -7.97
N VAL A 133 12.55 9.37 -6.68
CA VAL A 133 13.02 10.44 -5.78
C VAL A 133 14.43 10.16 -5.26
N PRO A 134 15.17 11.20 -4.81
CA PRO A 134 16.55 11.01 -4.32
C PRO A 134 16.68 10.05 -3.14
N VAL A 135 15.65 9.96 -2.28
CA VAL A 135 15.59 9.02 -1.15
C VAL A 135 14.26 8.27 -1.20
N PRO A 136 14.16 7.18 -1.98
CA PRO A 136 12.96 6.40 -2.09
C PRO A 136 12.64 5.64 -0.78
N PRO A 137 11.38 5.21 -0.56
CA PRO A 137 11.02 4.37 0.59
C PRO A 137 11.89 3.13 0.73
N SER A 138 12.27 2.50 -0.37
CA SER A 138 13.17 1.33 -0.39
C SER A 138 14.52 1.58 0.30
N SER A 139 15.06 2.80 0.29
CA SER A 139 16.28 3.14 1.03
C SER A 139 16.10 2.95 2.54
N ARG A 140 14.93 3.30 3.09
CA ARG A 140 14.62 3.08 4.51
C ARG A 140 14.35 1.61 4.81
N HIS A 141 13.67 0.92 3.91
CA HIS A 141 13.42 -0.52 4.02
C HIS A 141 14.73 -1.31 4.12
N VAL A 142 15.71 -1.02 3.25
CA VAL A 142 17.03 -1.68 3.27
C VAL A 142 17.79 -1.39 4.57
N LEU A 143 17.74 -0.16 5.06
CA LEU A 143 18.36 0.19 6.35
C LEU A 143 17.72 -0.57 7.51
N ALA A 144 16.39 -0.68 7.53
CA ALA A 144 15.66 -1.42 8.56
C ALA A 144 16.01 -2.92 8.54
N ILE A 145 16.05 -3.56 7.36
CA ILE A 145 16.49 -4.95 7.20
C ILE A 145 17.92 -5.15 7.68
N GLY A 146 18.83 -4.24 7.32
CA GLY A 146 20.22 -4.32 7.72
C GLY A 146 20.45 -4.21 9.23
N LEU A 147 19.54 -3.55 9.96
CA LEU A 147 19.57 -3.47 11.41
C LEU A 147 19.06 -4.75 12.09
N VAL A 148 18.09 -5.42 11.49
CA VAL A 148 17.49 -6.65 12.03
C VAL A 148 18.40 -7.87 11.79
N GLN A 149 19.15 -7.88 10.70
CA GLN A 149 19.99 -9.02 10.30
C GLN A 149 21.40 -9.02 10.93
N LYS A 150 21.73 -8.14 11.87
CA LYS A 150 23.01 -8.25 12.59
C LYS A 150 22.95 -9.48 13.51
N PRO A 151 23.69 -10.56 13.21
CA PRO A 151 23.81 -11.66 14.15
C PRO A 151 24.43 -11.11 15.44
N ASN A 152 23.82 -11.41 16.57
CA ASN A 152 24.45 -11.24 17.86
C ASN A 152 25.77 -12.04 17.82
N ARG A 153 26.90 -11.33 17.75
CA ARG A 153 28.25 -11.91 17.96
C ARG A 153 28.49 -12.05 19.42
#